data_d9a231ca1f6c078eee013d576be81ea8
#
_entry.id   d9a231ca1f6c078eee013d576be81ea8
#
_cell.length_a   1.000
_cell.length_b   1.000
_cell.length_c   1.000
_cell.angle_alpha   90.00
_cell.angle_beta   90.00
_cell.angle_gamma   90.00
#
_symmetry.space_group_name_H-M   'P 1'
#
loop_
_entity.id
_entity.type
_entity.pdbx_description
1 polymer ?
#
loop_
_entity_poly.entity_id
_entity_poly.type
_entity_poly.pdbx_seq_one_letter_code
_entity_poly.pdbx_strand_id
1 'polypeptide(L)'
;MKKKDNLVWMDLEFTGLSDDQIIIETACIITDKNLNILEEGPNIVVHRTSDELKIIEDWPLKTHTESGLLEKVKNSETDIHQADELNVQFISKWVGKNQGILCGNSIHIDRRYIHKEMPKLDSYLNYRMIDVSSFKEVIKR
;
A
#
# COMPACT_ATOMS: atom_id res chain seq x y z
N MET A 1 -1.43 20.80 3.83
CA MET A 1 -0.12 21.48 4.03
C MET A 1 0.96 20.44 4.32
N LYS A 2 2.07 20.53 3.64
CA LYS A 2 3.20 19.60 3.85
C LYS A 2 3.86 19.83 5.20
N LYS A 3 3.96 18.76 5.98
CA LYS A 3 4.72 18.74 7.23
C LYS A 3 5.51 17.45 7.33
N LYS A 4 6.78 17.56 7.73
CA LYS A 4 7.66 16.39 7.86
C LYS A 4 7.17 15.36 8.90
N ASP A 5 6.31 15.79 9.84
CA ASP A 5 5.76 14.92 10.87
C ASP A 5 4.46 14.22 10.44
N ASN A 6 3.93 14.54 9.28
CA ASN A 6 2.74 13.85 8.77
C ASN A 6 3.07 12.39 8.48
N LEU A 7 2.12 11.51 8.76
CA LEU A 7 2.28 10.06 8.64
C LEU A 7 1.51 9.53 7.45
N VAL A 8 2.12 8.61 6.72
CA VAL A 8 1.55 7.99 5.52
C VAL A 8 1.13 6.57 5.87
N TRP A 9 -0.17 6.36 6.06
CA TRP A 9 -0.73 5.05 6.38
C TRP A 9 -1.16 4.36 5.12
N MET A 10 -0.64 3.16 4.89
CA MET A 10 -1.02 2.37 3.72
C MET A 10 -1.38 0.95 4.11
N ASP A 11 -2.30 0.39 3.34
CA ASP A 11 -2.69 -1.00 3.40
C ASP A 11 -2.86 -1.50 1.98
N LEU A 12 -2.18 -2.59 1.66
CA LEU A 12 -2.20 -3.17 0.32
C LEU A 12 -2.81 -4.56 0.36
N GLU A 13 -3.41 -4.96 -0.76
CA GLU A 13 -3.83 -6.34 -0.96
C GLU A 13 -2.95 -6.99 -2.02
N PHE A 14 -2.63 -8.26 -1.82
CA PHE A 14 -1.70 -9.02 -2.66
C PHE A 14 -2.32 -10.32 -3.13
N THR A 15 -1.72 -10.91 -4.16
CA THR A 15 -2.06 -12.27 -4.60
C THR A 15 -1.49 -13.34 -3.68
N GLY A 16 -0.63 -12.98 -2.74
CA GLY A 16 0.01 -13.87 -1.77
C GLY A 16 1.20 -13.18 -1.13
N LEU A 17 1.98 -13.91 -0.34
CA LEU A 17 3.11 -13.36 0.41
C LEU A 17 4.48 -13.75 -0.14
N SER A 18 4.56 -14.64 -1.12
CA SER A 18 5.82 -15.03 -1.75
C SER A 18 6.36 -13.91 -2.64
N ASP A 19 7.66 -13.93 -2.91
CA ASP A 19 8.33 -12.84 -3.62
C ASP A 19 7.85 -12.63 -5.06
N ASP A 20 7.25 -13.64 -5.69
CA ASP A 20 6.69 -13.56 -7.03
C ASP A 20 5.26 -13.02 -7.08
N GLN A 21 4.65 -12.80 -5.94
CA GLN A 21 3.27 -12.28 -5.85
C GLN A 21 3.21 -10.79 -6.20
N ILE A 22 2.02 -10.28 -6.41
CA ILE A 22 1.82 -8.92 -6.94
C ILE A 22 0.72 -8.17 -6.16
N ILE A 23 0.79 -6.84 -6.23
CA ILE A 23 -0.19 -5.94 -5.62
C ILE A 23 -1.45 -5.91 -6.48
N ILE A 24 -2.62 -6.00 -5.82
CA ILE A 24 -3.93 -5.90 -6.50
C ILE A 24 -4.79 -4.74 -5.98
N GLU A 25 -4.45 -4.17 -4.84
CA GLU A 25 -5.17 -3.01 -4.31
C GLU A 25 -4.27 -2.19 -3.40
N THR A 26 -4.42 -0.85 -3.43
CA THR A 26 -3.75 0.05 -2.50
C THR A 26 -4.76 1.00 -1.86
N ALA A 27 -4.57 1.27 -0.58
CA ALA A 27 -5.32 2.28 0.16
C ALA A 27 -4.35 3.13 0.97
N CYS A 28 -4.64 4.43 1.09
CA CYS A 28 -3.76 5.37 1.76
C CYS A 28 -4.56 6.40 2.56
N ILE A 29 -4.07 6.72 3.75
CA ILE A 29 -4.62 7.79 4.60
C ILE A 29 -3.44 8.61 5.12
N ILE A 30 -3.59 9.92 5.15
CA ILE A 30 -2.60 10.80 5.76
C ILE A 30 -3.14 11.28 7.11
N THR A 31 -2.31 11.17 8.13
CA THR A 31 -2.58 11.77 9.44
C THR A 31 -1.47 12.73 9.84
N ASP A 32 -1.75 13.60 10.80
CA ASP A 32 -0.69 14.30 11.50
C ASP A 32 -0.03 13.37 12.54
N LYS A 33 0.95 13.89 13.27
CA LYS A 33 1.66 13.12 14.31
C LYS A 33 0.76 12.72 15.49
N ASN A 34 -0.37 13.37 15.65
CA ASN A 34 -1.33 13.09 16.72
C ASN A 34 -2.47 12.18 16.24
N LEU A 35 -2.34 11.61 15.06
CA LEU A 35 -3.29 10.68 14.44
C LEU A 35 -4.62 11.32 14.01
N ASN A 36 -4.64 12.64 13.85
CA ASN A 36 -5.79 13.30 13.23
C ASN A 36 -5.74 13.06 11.72
N ILE A 37 -6.85 12.60 11.15
CA ILE A 37 -6.93 12.34 9.70
C ILE A 37 -6.93 13.67 8.96
N LEU A 38 -5.95 13.88 8.10
CA LEU A 38 -5.84 15.07 7.27
C LEU A 38 -6.53 14.88 5.92
N GLU A 39 -6.37 13.72 5.32
CA GLU A 39 -7.07 13.37 4.09
C GLU A 39 -7.11 11.86 3.93
N GLU A 40 -8.25 11.32 3.54
CA GLU A 40 -8.36 9.94 3.09
C GLU A 40 -7.98 9.90 1.61
N GLY A 41 -7.10 9.00 1.29
CA GLY A 41 -6.54 8.92 -0.03
C GLY A 41 -7.29 8.01 -0.97
N PRO A 42 -6.74 7.85 -2.15
CA PRO A 42 -7.35 6.97 -3.13
C PRO A 42 -7.30 5.52 -2.66
N ASN A 43 -8.42 4.82 -2.90
CA ASN A 43 -8.46 3.38 -2.84
C ASN A 43 -8.37 2.90 -4.29
N ILE A 44 -7.23 2.33 -4.67
CA ILE A 44 -6.91 2.00 -6.05
C ILE A 44 -6.92 0.48 -6.24
N VAL A 45 -7.83 0.00 -7.08
CA VAL A 45 -7.82 -1.40 -7.53
C VAL A 45 -6.93 -1.47 -8.76
N VAL A 46 -5.89 -2.29 -8.70
CA VAL A 46 -4.89 -2.40 -9.75
C VAL A 46 -5.33 -3.44 -10.77
N HIS A 47 -5.39 -3.07 -12.05
CA HIS A 47 -5.71 -4.01 -13.11
C HIS A 47 -4.60 -5.05 -13.26
N ARG A 48 -5.01 -6.32 -13.31
CA ARG A 48 -4.14 -7.44 -13.63
C ARG A 48 -4.82 -8.35 -14.65
N THR A 49 -4.05 -8.89 -15.57
CA THR A 49 -4.57 -9.83 -16.57
C THR A 49 -4.82 -11.20 -15.93
N SER A 50 -5.60 -12.04 -16.63
CA SER A 50 -5.82 -13.42 -16.19
C SER A 50 -4.50 -14.19 -16.06
N ASP A 51 -3.53 -13.94 -16.94
CA ASP A 51 -2.22 -14.57 -16.88
C ASP A 51 -1.44 -14.12 -15.62
N GLU A 52 -1.48 -12.83 -15.30
CA GLU A 52 -0.83 -12.32 -14.10
C GLU A 52 -1.44 -12.91 -12.83
N LEU A 53 -2.73 -13.19 -12.83
CA LEU A 53 -3.46 -13.72 -11.68
C LEU A 53 -3.29 -15.23 -11.48
N LYS A 54 -2.65 -15.94 -12.42
CA LYS A 54 -2.42 -17.39 -12.29
C LYS A 54 -1.56 -17.77 -11.08
N ILE A 55 -0.73 -16.84 -10.61
CA ILE A 55 0.16 -17.06 -9.46
C ILE A 55 -0.54 -16.93 -8.11
N ILE A 56 -1.82 -16.54 -8.09
CA ILE A 56 -2.53 -16.28 -6.82
C ILE A 56 -2.54 -17.50 -5.92
N GLU A 57 -2.22 -17.30 -4.65
CA GLU A 57 -2.19 -18.35 -3.64
C GLU A 57 -3.62 -18.68 -3.16
N ASP A 58 -3.80 -19.86 -2.56
CA ASP A 58 -5.14 -20.40 -2.26
C ASP A 58 -5.98 -19.50 -1.33
N TRP A 59 -5.38 -19.01 -0.24
CA TRP A 59 -6.13 -18.17 0.69
C TRP A 59 -6.53 -16.82 0.07
N PRO A 60 -5.62 -16.08 -0.59
CA PRO A 60 -6.02 -14.88 -1.31
C PRO A 60 -7.06 -15.14 -2.39
N LEU A 61 -6.94 -16.23 -3.13
CA LEU A 61 -7.92 -16.59 -4.16
C LEU A 61 -9.32 -16.69 -3.58
N LYS A 62 -9.46 -17.43 -2.49
CA LYS A 62 -10.75 -17.59 -1.81
C LYS A 62 -11.27 -16.26 -1.27
N THR A 63 -10.44 -15.55 -0.51
CA THR A 63 -10.81 -14.31 0.16
C THR A 63 -11.18 -13.22 -0.84
N HIS A 64 -10.38 -13.03 -1.87
CA HIS A 64 -10.60 -11.96 -2.86
C HIS A 64 -11.70 -12.31 -3.86
N THR A 65 -11.98 -13.59 -4.07
CA THR A 65 -13.15 -14.02 -4.84
C THR A 65 -14.44 -13.71 -4.06
N GLU A 66 -14.48 -14.08 -2.79
CA GLU A 66 -15.64 -13.87 -1.93
C GLU A 66 -15.96 -12.38 -1.72
N SER A 67 -14.94 -11.54 -1.58
CA SER A 67 -15.10 -10.09 -1.40
C SER A 67 -15.46 -9.36 -2.69
N GLY A 68 -15.33 -10.00 -3.85
CA GLY A 68 -15.51 -9.38 -5.16
C GLY A 68 -14.29 -8.61 -5.66
N LEU A 69 -13.19 -8.61 -4.93
CA LEU A 69 -12.00 -7.85 -5.32
C LEU A 69 -11.39 -8.36 -6.64
N LEU A 70 -11.31 -9.68 -6.84
CA LEU A 70 -10.74 -10.22 -8.08
C LEU A 70 -11.51 -9.77 -9.32
N GLU A 71 -12.83 -9.70 -9.22
CA GLU A 71 -13.65 -9.17 -10.31
C GLU A 71 -13.32 -7.72 -10.61
N LYS A 72 -13.16 -6.91 -9.56
CA LYS A 72 -12.76 -5.50 -9.69
C LYS A 72 -11.36 -5.36 -10.31
N VAL A 73 -10.43 -6.25 -9.94
CA VAL A 73 -9.07 -6.26 -10.48
C VAL A 73 -9.09 -6.51 -11.99
N LYS A 74 -9.88 -7.47 -12.43
CA LYS A 74 -10.03 -7.80 -13.86
C LYS A 74 -10.63 -6.64 -14.65
N ASN A 75 -11.55 -5.90 -14.06
CA ASN A 75 -12.31 -4.82 -14.71
C ASN A 75 -11.69 -3.44 -14.49
N SER A 76 -10.67 -3.31 -13.66
CA SER A 76 -10.01 -2.02 -13.42
C SER A 76 -9.31 -1.53 -14.68
N GLU A 77 -9.27 -0.20 -14.84
CA GLU A 77 -8.55 0.45 -15.95
C GLU A 77 -7.22 1.06 -15.46
N THR A 78 -6.89 0.91 -14.19
CA THR A 78 -5.68 1.47 -13.59
C THR A 78 -4.62 0.39 -13.44
N ASP A 79 -3.51 0.50 -14.18
CA ASP A 79 -2.39 -0.43 -14.03
C ASP A 79 -1.49 -0.05 -12.85
N ILE A 80 -0.49 -0.89 -12.58
CA ILE A 80 0.40 -0.67 -11.43
C ILE A 80 1.23 0.61 -11.57
N HIS A 81 1.60 1.00 -12.78
CA HIS A 81 2.37 2.22 -13.01
C HIS A 81 1.54 3.46 -12.71
N GLN A 82 0.28 3.45 -13.12
CA GLN A 82 -0.67 4.52 -12.81
C GLN A 82 -0.95 4.58 -11.31
N ALA A 83 -1.09 3.43 -10.65
CA ALA A 83 -1.28 3.36 -9.21
C ALA A 83 -0.09 3.96 -8.47
N ASP A 84 1.13 3.67 -8.91
CA ASP A 84 2.36 4.25 -8.38
C ASP A 84 2.30 5.79 -8.44
N GLU A 85 2.02 6.34 -9.61
CA GLU A 85 1.95 7.78 -9.83
C GLU A 85 0.83 8.44 -9.01
N LEU A 86 -0.35 7.84 -8.95
CA LEU A 86 -1.48 8.37 -8.20
C LEU A 86 -1.19 8.44 -6.70
N ASN A 87 -0.53 7.43 -6.16
CA ASN A 87 -0.13 7.43 -4.75
C ASN A 87 0.89 8.53 -4.47
N VAL A 88 1.89 8.71 -5.33
CA VAL A 88 2.88 9.79 -5.17
C VAL A 88 2.21 11.16 -5.25
N GLN A 89 1.31 11.38 -6.20
CA GLN A 89 0.58 12.64 -6.33
C GLN A 89 -0.21 12.96 -5.06
N PHE A 90 -0.90 11.97 -4.51
CA PHE A 90 -1.66 12.15 -3.28
C PHE A 90 -0.75 12.48 -2.09
N ILE A 91 0.26 11.65 -1.87
CA ILE A 91 1.17 11.74 -0.72
C ILE A 91 1.97 13.05 -0.77
N SER A 92 2.37 13.48 -1.96
CA SER A 92 3.18 14.70 -2.14
C SER A 92 2.47 15.98 -1.72
N LYS A 93 1.16 15.96 -1.58
CA LYS A 93 0.41 17.11 -1.04
C LYS A 93 0.68 17.32 0.45
N TRP A 94 1.08 16.28 1.17
CA TRP A 94 1.14 16.26 2.63
C TRP A 94 2.54 16.06 3.19
N VAL A 95 3.45 15.47 2.44
CA VAL A 95 4.85 15.27 2.85
C VAL A 95 5.78 15.57 1.70
N GLY A 96 6.97 16.08 2.02
CA GLY A 96 8.02 16.32 1.05
C GLY A 96 8.74 15.01 0.69
N LYS A 97 9.51 15.09 -0.39
CA LYS A 97 10.32 13.94 -0.83
C LYS A 97 11.28 13.52 0.29
N ASN A 98 11.33 12.22 0.53
CA ASN A 98 12.19 11.59 1.53
C ASN A 98 11.84 11.92 2.98
N GLN A 99 10.68 12.52 3.22
CA GLN A 99 10.21 12.91 4.56
C GLN A 99 9.08 12.02 5.08
N GLY A 100 8.27 11.44 4.18
CA GLY A 100 7.11 10.65 4.59
C GLY A 100 7.49 9.32 5.21
N ILE A 101 6.96 9.04 6.39
CA ILE A 101 7.15 7.77 7.08
C ILE A 101 5.96 6.87 6.79
N LEU A 102 6.23 5.72 6.18
CA LEU A 102 5.21 4.71 5.89
C LEU A 102 4.82 3.99 7.18
N CYS A 103 3.51 3.92 7.44
CA CYS A 103 2.97 3.33 8.66
C CYS A 103 1.93 2.27 8.33
N GLY A 104 1.86 1.23 9.14
CA GLY A 104 0.84 0.20 9.03
C GLY A 104 1.15 -1.04 9.85
N ASN A 105 0.26 -2.01 9.78
CA ASN A 105 0.43 -3.29 10.45
C ASN A 105 1.23 -4.23 9.57
N SER A 106 2.34 -4.76 10.08
CA SER A 106 3.29 -5.57 9.31
C SER A 106 3.73 -4.84 8.02
N ILE A 107 3.94 -3.56 8.13
CA ILE A 107 4.16 -2.66 6.99
C ILE A 107 5.44 -3.00 6.19
N HIS A 108 6.37 -3.72 6.80
CA HIS A 108 7.58 -4.16 6.11
C HIS A 108 7.24 -5.06 4.91
N ILE A 109 6.15 -5.82 4.99
CA ILE A 109 5.67 -6.66 3.87
C ILE A 109 5.19 -5.76 2.74
N ASP A 110 4.31 -4.80 3.05
CA ASP A 110 3.83 -3.82 2.08
C ASP A 110 4.99 -3.07 1.43
N ARG A 111 5.98 -2.64 2.23
CA ARG A 111 7.14 -1.90 1.72
C ARG A 111 7.94 -2.71 0.71
N ARG A 112 8.09 -4.01 0.94
CA ARG A 112 8.79 -4.90 0.02
C ARG A 112 8.12 -4.93 -1.35
N TYR A 113 6.78 -5.00 -1.39
CA TYR A 113 6.03 -4.97 -2.64
C TYR A 113 6.05 -3.59 -3.30
N ILE A 114 6.00 -2.52 -2.51
CA ILE A 114 6.15 -1.15 -3.01
C ILE A 114 7.52 -0.99 -3.68
N HIS A 115 8.57 -1.48 -3.05
CA HIS A 115 9.92 -1.45 -3.63
C HIS A 115 9.98 -2.17 -4.98
N LYS A 116 9.33 -3.32 -5.07
CA LYS A 116 9.32 -4.15 -6.28
C LYS A 116 8.47 -3.54 -7.41
N GLU A 117 7.28 -3.04 -7.08
CA GLU A 117 6.29 -2.70 -8.10
C GLU A 117 5.95 -1.21 -8.22
N MET A 118 6.24 -0.40 -7.20
CA MET A 118 5.95 1.03 -7.21
C MET A 118 7.22 1.83 -6.90
N PRO A 119 8.18 1.84 -7.84
CA PRO A 119 9.49 2.46 -7.58
C PRO A 119 9.44 3.96 -7.35
N LYS A 120 8.48 4.67 -7.94
CA LYS A 120 8.33 6.12 -7.71
C LYS A 120 7.90 6.40 -6.27
N LEU A 121 6.94 5.65 -5.76
CA LEU A 121 6.50 5.76 -4.38
C LEU A 121 7.62 5.36 -3.43
N ASP A 122 8.29 4.25 -3.70
CA ASP A 122 9.41 3.79 -2.89
C ASP A 122 10.50 4.86 -2.76
N SER A 123 10.85 5.50 -3.87
CA SER A 123 11.86 6.57 -3.89
C SER A 123 11.39 7.85 -3.20
N TYR A 124 10.09 8.10 -3.20
CA TYR A 124 9.53 9.31 -2.60
C TYR A 124 9.48 9.24 -1.07
N LEU A 125 9.22 8.05 -0.52
CA LEU A 125 9.12 7.82 0.92
C LEU A 125 10.50 7.80 1.59
N ASN A 126 10.53 8.14 2.88
CA ASN A 126 11.70 7.90 3.70
C ASN A 126 11.91 6.38 3.86
N TYR A 127 13.13 5.94 4.09
CA TYR A 127 13.41 4.51 4.27
C TYR A 127 12.89 3.96 5.61
N ARG A 128 12.62 4.84 6.58
CA ARG A 128 12.08 4.43 7.89
C ARG A 128 10.59 4.13 7.80
N MET A 129 10.15 3.29 8.72
CA MET A 129 8.75 2.86 8.79
C MET A 129 8.30 2.82 10.24
N ILE A 130 6.99 2.95 10.45
CA ILE A 130 6.37 2.67 11.74
C ILE A 130 5.49 1.43 11.56
N ASP A 131 5.90 0.33 12.19
CA ASP A 131 5.18 -0.93 12.13
C ASP A 131 4.39 -1.14 13.40
N VAL A 132 3.07 -1.02 13.32
CA VAL A 132 2.16 -1.19 14.45
C VAL A 132 2.31 -2.57 15.09
N SER A 133 2.60 -3.60 14.30
CA SER A 133 2.77 -4.97 14.82
C SER A 133 3.97 -5.07 15.76
N SER A 134 5.00 -4.24 15.55
CA SER A 134 6.17 -4.21 16.45
C SER A 134 5.79 -3.71 17.84
N PHE A 135 4.94 -2.68 17.91
CA PHE A 135 4.44 -2.19 19.21
C PHE A 135 3.58 -3.24 19.90
N LYS A 136 2.74 -3.95 19.15
CA LYS A 136 1.93 -5.03 19.70
C LYS A 136 2.80 -6.12 20.33
N GLU A 137 3.90 -6.48 19.68
CA GLU A 137 4.83 -7.49 20.21
C GLU A 137 5.51 -7.01 21.50
N VAL A 138 5.87 -5.75 21.57
CA VAL A 138 6.46 -5.16 22.80
C VAL A 138 5.46 -5.18 23.94
N ILE A 139 4.21 -4.77 23.68
CA ILE A 139 3.16 -4.68 24.70
C ILE A 139 2.80 -6.05 25.28
N LYS A 140 2.85 -7.11 24.47
CA LYS A 140 2.57 -8.48 24.92
C LYS A 140 3.54 -8.98 25.98
N ARG A 141 4.70 -8.41 26.08
CA ARG A 141 5.74 -8.78 27.02
C ARG A 141 5.69 -7.85 28.23
#